data_4949e6e8d8df38c7d5944d5edfe47799
#
_entry.id   4949e6e8d8df38c7d5944d5edfe47799
#
_cell.length_a   1.000
_cell.length_b   1.000
_cell.length_c   1.000
_cell.angle_alpha   90.00
_cell.angle_beta   90.00
_cell.angle_gamma   90.00
#
_symmetry.space_group_name_H-M   'P 1'
#
loop_
_entity.id
_entity.type
_entity.pdbx_description
1 polymer ?
#
loop_
_entity_poly.entity_id
_entity_poly.type
_entity_poly.pdbx_seq_one_letter_code
_entity_poly.pdbx_strand_id
1 'polypeptide(L)'
;FFAIVLMDQIRNTLRRTDDVETKLGRPLLTAIPKLSGASTRKTARMQTLMPDSLYAEAVRTLATSVALAGMEQDMKVVAVSSAMDDEGKTAVACNLAAALATTRRVLLLDADLRRPAVSTIMGLPPGTPGLVQLLTRRASLDQCVKGVRSSSLRVLPAGRAASNALDLLMSSRFDKLIAELKKHFDTIIIDCPPVQLVSDTLVLGRAASSMIFVARSDSTPLQVTRRALHRIDKAGIPVLGVALNAHDFAQADRFYGESSGYGHDYAYAYGRTGERRRSSGSRSSSVPTVTQVAPDTQTT
;
A
#
# COMPACT_ATOMS: atom_id res chain seq x y z
N PHE A 1 -3.21 21.70 33.49
CA PHE A 1 -3.87 22.23 32.28
C PHE A 1 -2.83 22.66 31.23
N PHE A 2 -1.84 23.48 31.60
CA PHE A 2 -0.80 23.98 30.71
C PHE A 2 0.05 22.84 30.09
N ALA A 3 0.42 21.83 30.88
CA ALA A 3 1.14 20.64 30.37
C ALA A 3 0.33 19.81 29.38
N ILE A 4 -0.99 19.71 29.53
CA ILE A 4 -1.88 18.98 28.63
C ILE A 4 -1.99 19.72 27.28
N VAL A 5 -2.14 21.04 27.32
CA VAL A 5 -2.18 21.89 26.11
C VAL A 5 -0.83 21.88 25.39
N LEU A 6 0.28 21.88 26.12
CA LEU A 6 1.62 21.76 25.55
C LEU A 6 1.87 20.38 24.93
N MET A 7 1.39 19.30 25.56
CA MET A 7 1.47 17.94 25.03
C MET A 7 0.57 17.75 23.79
N ASP A 8 -0.57 18.43 23.71
CA ASP A 8 -1.46 18.37 22.56
C ASP A 8 -0.87 19.12 21.34
N GLN A 9 -0.19 20.25 21.57
CA GLN A 9 0.58 20.96 20.54
C GLN A 9 1.80 20.15 20.03
N ILE A 10 2.45 19.35 20.90
CA ILE A 10 3.59 18.50 20.55
C ILE A 10 3.15 17.26 19.76
N ARG A 11 1.92 16.78 19.95
CA ARG A 11 1.33 15.62 19.28
C ARG A 11 0.33 15.98 18.19
N ASN A 12 0.52 17.09 17.49
CA ASN A 12 -0.34 17.46 16.35
C ASN A 12 -0.04 16.54 15.15
N THR A 13 -0.69 15.38 15.14
CA THR A 13 -0.61 14.33 14.11
C THR A 13 -1.95 14.20 13.38
N LEU A 14 -1.98 13.44 12.30
CA LEU A 14 -3.21 13.06 11.61
C LEU A 14 -3.85 11.88 12.36
N ARG A 15 -5.01 12.07 12.96
CA ARG A 15 -5.71 11.04 13.76
C ARG A 15 -7.03 10.64 13.17
N ARG A 16 -7.69 11.57 12.50
CA ARG A 16 -9.00 11.39 11.87
C ARG A 16 -8.85 11.41 10.37
N THR A 17 -9.80 10.76 9.71
CA THR A 17 -9.91 10.80 8.24
C THR A 17 -10.10 12.24 7.75
N ASP A 18 -10.95 13.03 8.41
CA ASP A 18 -11.20 14.43 8.10
C ASP A 18 -9.98 15.34 8.30
N ASP A 19 -9.02 14.92 9.13
CA ASP A 19 -7.78 15.67 9.34
C ASP A 19 -6.97 15.84 8.04
N VAL A 20 -7.10 14.91 7.11
CA VAL A 20 -6.41 14.96 5.82
C VAL A 20 -6.89 16.16 5.01
N GLU A 21 -8.18 16.33 4.90
CA GLU A 21 -8.76 17.44 4.13
C GLU A 21 -8.64 18.75 4.89
N THR A 22 -9.01 18.78 6.16
CA THR A 22 -9.05 20.01 6.96
C THR A 22 -7.66 20.53 7.33
N LYS A 23 -6.69 19.64 7.63
CA LYS A 23 -5.37 20.04 8.07
C LYS A 23 -4.33 20.08 6.96
N LEU A 24 -4.47 19.27 5.90
CA LEU A 24 -3.51 19.21 4.78
C LEU A 24 -4.04 19.88 3.51
N GLY A 25 -5.36 20.11 3.37
CA GLY A 25 -5.98 20.63 2.16
C GLY A 25 -5.83 19.69 0.97
N ARG A 26 -5.84 18.38 1.21
CA ARG A 26 -5.67 17.34 0.19
C ARG A 26 -6.80 16.32 0.29
N PRO A 27 -7.27 15.76 -0.86
CA PRO A 27 -8.29 14.72 -0.82
C PRO A 27 -7.76 13.45 -0.12
N LEU A 28 -8.60 12.85 0.72
CA LEU A 28 -8.38 11.53 1.26
C LEU A 28 -8.74 10.48 0.19
N LEU A 29 -7.75 9.69 -0.24
CA LEU A 29 -8.01 8.60 -1.20
C LEU A 29 -8.56 7.36 -0.51
N THR A 30 -8.01 7.04 0.66
CA THR A 30 -8.44 5.91 1.48
C THR A 30 -7.82 5.99 2.88
N ALA A 31 -8.48 5.34 3.86
CA ALA A 31 -7.89 5.04 5.18
C ALA A 31 -7.61 3.54 5.27
N ILE A 32 -6.34 3.17 5.41
CA ILE A 32 -5.88 1.77 5.44
C ILE A 32 -5.78 1.31 6.90
N PRO A 33 -6.45 0.21 7.28
CA PRO A 33 -6.48 -0.27 8.66
C PRO A 33 -5.10 -0.62 9.22
N LYS A 34 -4.90 -0.35 10.51
CA LYS A 34 -3.74 -0.82 11.27
C LYS A 34 -3.80 -2.33 11.45
N LEU A 35 -2.72 -3.03 11.10
CA LEU A 35 -2.57 -4.46 11.30
C LEU A 35 -1.72 -4.74 12.54
N SER A 36 -2.33 -5.28 13.58
CA SER A 36 -1.62 -5.67 14.80
C SER A 36 -0.85 -6.98 14.58
N GLY A 37 0.43 -7.01 15.00
CA GLY A 37 1.27 -8.21 14.95
C GLY A 37 1.67 -8.70 13.55
N ALA A 38 1.36 -7.97 12.48
CA ALA A 38 1.80 -8.33 11.14
C ALA A 38 3.20 -7.82 10.86
N SER A 39 4.06 -8.67 10.28
CA SER A 39 5.36 -8.24 9.78
C SER A 39 5.20 -7.33 8.55
N THR A 40 6.18 -6.46 8.29
CA THR A 40 6.20 -5.58 7.10
C THR A 40 5.97 -6.35 5.80
N ARG A 41 6.60 -7.52 5.65
CA ARG A 41 6.43 -8.39 4.48
C ARG A 41 4.99 -8.90 4.34
N LYS A 42 4.33 -9.27 5.44
CA LYS A 42 2.93 -9.71 5.43
C LYS A 42 2.01 -8.54 5.08
N THR A 43 2.20 -7.39 5.72
CA THR A 43 1.42 -6.17 5.45
C THR A 43 1.51 -5.74 3.99
N ALA A 44 2.71 -5.76 3.40
CA ALA A 44 2.92 -5.36 2.01
C ALA A 44 2.38 -6.35 0.96
N ARG A 45 1.82 -7.49 1.38
CA ARG A 45 1.20 -8.50 0.52
C ARG A 45 -0.23 -8.83 0.92
N MET A 46 -0.86 -8.00 1.76
CA MET A 46 -2.20 -8.26 2.29
C MET A 46 -3.26 -8.39 1.20
N GLN A 47 -3.16 -7.57 0.13
CA GLN A 47 -4.06 -7.66 -1.03
C GLN A 47 -4.09 -9.08 -1.64
N THR A 48 -2.93 -9.75 -1.68
CA THR A 48 -2.81 -11.11 -2.23
C THR A 48 -3.08 -12.19 -1.19
N LEU A 49 -2.66 -11.99 0.07
CA LEU A 49 -2.74 -12.99 1.13
C LEU A 49 -4.12 -13.09 1.78
N MET A 50 -4.84 -11.97 1.85
CA MET A 50 -6.16 -11.87 2.50
C MET A 50 -7.07 -10.93 1.69
N PRO A 51 -7.51 -11.36 0.48
CA PRO A 51 -8.26 -10.49 -0.44
C PRO A 51 -9.61 -10.02 0.12
N ASP A 52 -10.21 -10.77 1.05
CA ASP A 52 -11.52 -10.44 1.65
C ASP A 52 -11.39 -9.65 2.96
N SER A 53 -10.21 -9.11 3.27
CA SER A 53 -9.99 -8.30 4.47
C SER A 53 -10.36 -6.83 4.25
N LEU A 54 -10.69 -6.13 5.36
CA LEU A 54 -10.87 -4.66 5.34
C LEU A 54 -9.63 -3.94 4.77
N TYR A 55 -8.46 -4.48 5.02
CA TYR A 55 -7.23 -3.93 4.45
C TYR A 55 -7.23 -4.01 2.92
N ALA A 56 -7.60 -5.17 2.37
CA ALA A 56 -7.67 -5.36 0.93
C ALA A 56 -8.77 -4.48 0.30
N GLU A 57 -9.88 -4.25 1.01
CA GLU A 57 -10.95 -3.34 0.54
C GLU A 57 -10.46 -1.89 0.48
N ALA A 58 -9.77 -1.42 1.51
CA ALA A 58 -9.16 -0.09 1.51
C ALA A 58 -8.15 0.08 0.35
N VAL A 59 -7.38 -0.95 0.04
CA VAL A 59 -6.47 -0.95 -1.11
C VAL A 59 -7.23 -0.96 -2.44
N ARG A 60 -8.35 -1.69 -2.55
CA ARG A 60 -9.22 -1.65 -3.76
C ARG A 60 -9.81 -0.25 -3.96
N THR A 61 -10.25 0.42 -2.89
CA THR A 61 -10.70 1.82 -2.93
C THR A 61 -9.60 2.73 -3.49
N LEU A 62 -8.35 2.56 -3.00
CA LEU A 62 -7.20 3.30 -3.53
C LEU A 62 -6.96 3.00 -5.02
N ALA A 63 -7.03 1.73 -5.41
CA ALA A 63 -6.85 1.31 -6.80
C ALA A 63 -7.95 1.88 -7.71
N THR A 64 -9.18 1.96 -7.23
CA THR A 64 -10.31 2.58 -7.92
C THR A 64 -10.07 4.08 -8.11
N SER A 65 -9.63 4.80 -7.08
CA SER A 65 -9.30 6.23 -7.18
C SER A 65 -8.21 6.49 -8.25
N VAL A 66 -7.18 5.64 -8.28
CA VAL A 66 -6.13 5.71 -9.31
C VAL A 66 -6.69 5.40 -10.70
N ALA A 67 -7.56 4.39 -10.81
CA ALA A 67 -8.15 4.00 -12.08
C ALA A 67 -9.06 5.09 -12.67
N LEU A 68 -9.90 5.73 -11.84
CA LEU A 68 -10.80 6.81 -12.23
C LEU A 68 -10.00 8.05 -12.69
N ALA A 69 -9.01 8.46 -11.90
CA ALA A 69 -8.14 9.58 -12.29
C ALA A 69 -7.39 9.30 -13.61
N GLY A 70 -7.03 8.04 -13.86
CA GLY A 70 -6.40 7.61 -15.12
C GLY A 70 -7.35 7.60 -16.34
N MET A 71 -8.66 7.66 -16.12
CA MET A 71 -9.64 7.81 -17.23
C MET A 71 -9.79 9.26 -17.69
N GLU A 72 -9.57 10.21 -16.78
CA GLU A 72 -9.67 11.64 -17.05
C GLU A 72 -8.36 12.22 -17.62
N GLN A 73 -7.25 11.62 -17.28
CA GLN A 73 -5.90 12.06 -17.67
C GLN A 73 -5.04 10.85 -18.06
N ASP A 74 -4.07 11.00 -18.98
CA ASP A 74 -3.10 9.92 -19.32
C ASP A 74 -2.15 9.66 -18.14
N MET A 75 -2.69 9.04 -17.08
CA MET A 75 -1.99 8.79 -15.82
C MET A 75 -1.40 7.38 -15.79
N LYS A 76 -0.36 7.15 -16.61
CA LYS A 76 0.31 5.83 -16.67
C LYS A 76 1.33 5.61 -15.55
N VAL A 77 1.90 6.66 -14.98
CA VAL A 77 2.96 6.55 -13.98
C VAL A 77 2.52 7.22 -12.69
N VAL A 78 2.43 6.46 -11.61
CA VAL A 78 2.02 6.93 -10.29
C VAL A 78 3.16 6.71 -9.30
N ALA A 79 3.67 7.79 -8.73
CA ALA A 79 4.66 7.74 -7.66
C ALA A 79 3.95 7.53 -6.31
N VAL A 80 4.55 6.73 -5.43
CA VAL A 80 4.09 6.56 -4.04
C VAL A 80 5.23 6.96 -3.11
N SER A 81 5.00 7.94 -2.26
CA SER A 81 5.98 8.43 -1.30
C SER A 81 5.33 8.84 0.02
N SER A 82 6.14 9.25 0.99
CA SER A 82 5.72 9.66 2.32
C SER A 82 6.61 10.80 2.84
N ALA A 83 6.28 11.40 3.99
CA ALA A 83 7.14 12.41 4.60
C ALA A 83 8.43 11.80 5.13
N MET A 84 8.31 10.71 5.90
CA MET A 84 9.39 10.07 6.64
C MET A 84 9.44 8.56 6.38
N ASP A 85 10.48 7.89 6.89
CA ASP A 85 10.53 6.43 6.91
C ASP A 85 9.40 5.84 7.77
N ASP A 86 9.10 4.56 7.57
CA ASP A 86 8.13 3.75 8.34
C ASP A 86 6.66 4.22 8.28
N GLU A 87 6.32 5.10 7.36
CA GLU A 87 4.91 5.47 7.11
C GLU A 87 4.16 4.44 6.25
N GLY A 88 4.87 3.46 5.70
CA GLY A 88 4.30 2.33 4.97
C GLY A 88 4.17 2.53 3.46
N LYS A 89 4.88 3.50 2.87
CA LYS A 89 4.89 3.78 1.42
C LYS A 89 5.05 2.53 0.55
N THR A 90 6.09 1.72 0.84
CA THR A 90 6.39 0.48 0.09
C THR A 90 5.27 -0.56 0.22
N ALA A 91 4.68 -0.70 1.44
CA ALA A 91 3.56 -1.60 1.64
C ALA A 91 2.34 -1.17 0.83
N VAL A 92 2.05 0.13 0.81
CA VAL A 92 0.96 0.71 0.01
C VAL A 92 1.25 0.51 -1.49
N ALA A 93 2.46 0.81 -1.96
CA ALA A 93 2.85 0.62 -3.36
C ALA A 93 2.71 -0.85 -3.82
N CYS A 94 3.20 -1.81 -3.02
CA CYS A 94 3.09 -3.24 -3.33
C CYS A 94 1.64 -3.72 -3.41
N ASN A 95 0.80 -3.35 -2.44
CA ASN A 95 -0.61 -3.76 -2.41
C ASN A 95 -1.42 -3.07 -3.52
N LEU A 96 -1.19 -1.78 -3.78
CA LEU A 96 -1.81 -1.04 -4.88
C LEU A 96 -1.46 -1.68 -6.23
N ALA A 97 -0.19 -1.96 -6.47
CA ALA A 97 0.25 -2.63 -7.70
C ALA A 97 -0.40 -4.00 -7.87
N ALA A 98 -0.52 -4.79 -6.78
CA ALA A 98 -1.20 -6.09 -6.80
C ALA A 98 -2.70 -5.95 -7.09
N ALA A 99 -3.39 -4.96 -6.52
CA ALA A 99 -4.80 -4.70 -6.77
C ALA A 99 -5.06 -4.29 -8.23
N LEU A 100 -4.28 -3.35 -8.76
CA LEU A 100 -4.39 -2.91 -10.16
C LEU A 100 -4.07 -4.04 -11.16
N ALA A 101 -3.16 -4.94 -10.81
CA ALA A 101 -2.75 -6.05 -11.66
C ALA A 101 -3.82 -7.13 -11.85
N THR A 102 -4.95 -7.04 -11.16
CA THR A 102 -6.10 -7.92 -11.40
C THR A 102 -6.80 -7.63 -12.73
N THR A 103 -6.70 -6.41 -13.25
CA THR A 103 -7.44 -5.96 -14.43
C THR A 103 -6.56 -5.37 -15.55
N ARG A 104 -5.28 -5.10 -15.30
CA ARG A 104 -4.37 -4.44 -16.23
C ARG A 104 -2.92 -4.90 -16.07
N ARG A 105 -2.07 -4.58 -17.06
CA ARG A 105 -0.63 -4.86 -16.99
C ARG A 105 0.04 -3.81 -16.13
N VAL A 106 0.58 -4.22 -14.97
CA VAL A 106 1.18 -3.32 -13.98
C VAL A 106 2.65 -3.63 -13.79
N LEU A 107 3.47 -2.59 -13.73
CA LEU A 107 4.85 -2.64 -13.26
C LEU A 107 4.97 -1.97 -11.90
N LEU A 108 5.51 -2.68 -10.92
CA LEU A 108 5.99 -2.11 -9.66
C LEU A 108 7.50 -1.86 -9.80
N LEU A 109 7.88 -0.59 -9.74
CA LEU A 109 9.27 -0.14 -9.83
C LEU A 109 9.76 0.29 -8.44
N ASP A 110 10.78 -0.38 -7.90
CA ASP A 110 11.49 0.05 -6.69
C ASP A 110 12.53 1.11 -7.05
N ALA A 111 12.24 2.36 -6.74
CA ALA A 111 13.13 3.49 -6.96
C ALA A 111 13.73 4.06 -5.67
N ASP A 112 13.51 3.41 -4.52
CA ASP A 112 14.28 3.69 -3.31
C ASP A 112 15.65 2.99 -3.39
N LEU A 113 16.56 3.58 -4.18
CA LEU A 113 17.88 3.02 -4.44
C LEU A 113 18.81 3.04 -3.21
N ARG A 114 18.38 3.73 -2.15
CA ARG A 114 19.14 3.85 -0.89
C ARG A 114 18.77 2.77 0.11
N ARG A 115 17.47 2.48 0.23
CA ARG A 115 16.90 1.48 1.15
C ARG A 115 15.89 0.58 0.43
N PRO A 116 16.34 -0.18 -0.59
CA PRO A 116 15.44 -0.99 -1.40
C PRO A 116 14.77 -2.07 -0.56
N ALA A 117 13.46 -2.20 -0.69
CA ALA A 117 12.68 -3.15 0.10
C ALA A 117 11.79 -4.07 -0.74
N VAL A 118 11.40 -3.67 -1.94
CA VAL A 118 10.45 -4.41 -2.79
C VAL A 118 10.95 -5.81 -3.11
N SER A 119 12.26 -5.98 -3.42
CA SER A 119 12.84 -7.29 -3.71
C SER A 119 12.59 -8.30 -2.59
N THR A 120 12.90 -7.92 -1.35
CA THR A 120 12.71 -8.76 -0.15
C THR A 120 11.23 -9.03 0.12
N ILE A 121 10.38 -7.99 0.01
CA ILE A 121 8.93 -8.09 0.22
C ILE A 121 8.31 -9.04 -0.79
N MET A 122 8.65 -8.91 -2.06
CA MET A 122 8.12 -9.74 -3.14
C MET A 122 8.72 -11.14 -3.20
N GLY A 123 9.75 -11.40 -2.38
CA GLY A 123 10.41 -12.71 -2.31
C GLY A 123 11.25 -13.03 -3.55
N LEU A 124 11.84 -12.01 -4.15
CA LEU A 124 12.77 -12.22 -5.26
C LEU A 124 14.09 -12.81 -4.75
N PRO A 125 14.80 -13.62 -5.58
CA PRO A 125 16.08 -14.18 -5.20
C PRO A 125 17.11 -13.10 -4.80
N PRO A 126 17.95 -13.35 -3.79
CA PRO A 126 19.05 -12.45 -3.47
C PRO A 126 19.95 -12.20 -4.70
N GLY A 127 20.38 -10.94 -4.86
CA GLY A 127 21.22 -10.57 -6.00
C GLY A 127 20.47 -10.38 -7.33
N THR A 128 19.15 -10.46 -7.35
CA THR A 128 18.36 -10.12 -8.55
C THR A 128 18.77 -8.74 -9.07
N PRO A 129 19.18 -8.62 -10.34
CA PRO A 129 19.51 -7.33 -10.93
C PRO A 129 18.25 -6.46 -11.04
N GLY A 130 18.42 -5.14 -10.98
CA GLY A 130 17.32 -4.21 -11.00
C GLY A 130 17.65 -2.87 -11.66
N LEU A 131 16.95 -1.83 -11.25
CA LEU A 131 17.04 -0.49 -11.83
C LEU A 131 18.49 0.03 -11.90
N VAL A 132 19.29 -0.15 -10.84
CA VAL A 132 20.71 0.28 -10.83
C VAL A 132 21.52 -0.42 -11.93
N GLN A 133 21.40 -1.75 -12.06
CA GLN A 133 22.13 -2.52 -13.08
C GLN A 133 21.66 -2.15 -14.49
N LEU A 134 20.38 -1.89 -14.66
CA LEU A 134 19.80 -1.46 -15.94
C LEU A 134 20.33 -0.07 -16.33
N LEU A 135 20.28 0.92 -15.44
CA LEU A 135 20.77 2.28 -15.69
C LEU A 135 22.30 2.33 -15.91
N THR A 136 23.05 1.42 -15.30
CA THR A 136 24.51 1.29 -15.49
C THR A 136 24.89 0.36 -16.65
N ARG A 137 23.93 -0.17 -17.42
CA ARG A 137 24.13 -1.10 -18.55
C ARG A 137 24.81 -2.42 -18.16
N ARG A 138 24.63 -2.87 -16.92
CA ARG A 138 25.18 -4.14 -16.42
C ARG A 138 24.19 -5.30 -16.53
N ALA A 139 22.93 -5.01 -16.89
CA ALA A 139 21.90 -6.00 -17.14
C ALA A 139 20.89 -5.47 -18.16
N SER A 140 20.22 -6.37 -18.88
CA SER A 140 19.11 -6.05 -19.79
C SER A 140 17.80 -5.91 -19.04
N LEU A 141 16.77 -5.34 -19.69
CA LEU A 141 15.42 -5.18 -19.12
C LEU A 141 14.83 -6.55 -18.75
N ASP A 142 14.96 -7.56 -19.60
CA ASP A 142 14.44 -8.91 -19.37
C ASP A 142 15.10 -9.60 -18.16
N GLN A 143 16.37 -9.30 -17.92
CA GLN A 143 17.07 -9.80 -16.75
C GLN A 143 16.61 -9.12 -15.45
N CYS A 144 16.16 -7.87 -15.53
CA CYS A 144 15.77 -7.07 -14.35
C CYS A 144 14.29 -7.21 -14.00
N VAL A 145 13.40 -7.27 -14.99
CA VAL A 145 11.94 -7.36 -14.76
C VAL A 145 11.56 -8.79 -14.40
N LYS A 146 10.88 -8.96 -13.27
CA LYS A 146 10.44 -10.28 -12.77
C LYS A 146 8.92 -10.38 -12.75
N GLY A 147 8.42 -11.54 -13.17
CA GLY A 147 6.99 -11.86 -13.08
C GLY A 147 6.59 -12.28 -11.67
N VAL A 148 5.43 -11.88 -11.22
CA VAL A 148 4.78 -12.42 -10.03
C VAL A 148 3.88 -13.58 -10.45
N ARG A 149 4.01 -14.72 -9.76
CA ARG A 149 3.28 -15.95 -10.10
C ARG A 149 1.77 -15.72 -10.16
N SER A 150 1.14 -16.19 -11.22
CA SER A 150 -0.31 -16.11 -11.45
C SER A 150 -0.89 -14.69 -11.41
N SER A 151 -0.11 -13.68 -11.86
CA SER A 151 -0.51 -12.27 -11.86
C SER A 151 0.03 -11.53 -13.09
N SER A 152 -0.69 -10.52 -13.54
CA SER A 152 -0.21 -9.55 -14.55
C SER A 152 0.80 -8.56 -13.98
N LEU A 153 1.12 -8.66 -12.69
CA LEU A 153 2.12 -7.83 -12.03
C LEU A 153 3.54 -8.22 -12.47
N ARG A 154 4.31 -7.21 -12.84
CA ARG A 154 5.74 -7.30 -13.04
C ARG A 154 6.45 -6.41 -12.03
N VAL A 155 7.63 -6.81 -11.61
CA VAL A 155 8.43 -6.09 -10.62
C VAL A 155 9.80 -5.78 -11.21
N LEU A 156 10.19 -4.52 -11.20
CA LEU A 156 11.56 -4.07 -11.44
C LEU A 156 12.14 -3.62 -10.09
N PRO A 157 12.94 -4.48 -9.42
CA PRO A 157 13.53 -4.12 -8.15
C PRO A 157 14.60 -3.04 -8.33
N ALA A 158 15.00 -2.38 -7.26
CA ALA A 158 16.12 -1.43 -7.28
C ALA A 158 17.45 -2.08 -7.70
N GLY A 159 17.63 -3.34 -7.37
CA GLY A 159 18.90 -4.06 -7.52
C GLY A 159 19.83 -3.79 -6.32
N ARG A 160 21.15 -3.67 -6.57
CA ARG A 160 22.12 -3.34 -5.50
C ARG A 160 22.01 -1.85 -5.17
N ALA A 161 21.98 -1.53 -3.88
CA ALA A 161 21.96 -0.14 -3.42
C ALA A 161 23.09 0.69 -4.05
N ALA A 162 22.79 1.94 -4.38
CA ALA A 162 23.72 2.85 -5.05
C ALA A 162 23.96 4.11 -4.23
N SER A 163 25.24 4.46 -4.05
CA SER A 163 25.63 5.72 -3.39
C SER A 163 25.32 6.96 -4.24
N ASN A 164 25.29 6.81 -5.57
CA ASN A 164 25.00 7.86 -6.54
C ASN A 164 23.56 7.77 -7.09
N ALA A 165 22.61 7.43 -6.23
CA ALA A 165 21.19 7.23 -6.60
C ALA A 165 20.62 8.42 -7.39
N LEU A 166 20.83 9.64 -6.90
CA LEU A 166 20.31 10.86 -7.53
C LEU A 166 20.80 11.04 -8.95
N ASP A 167 22.12 10.85 -9.19
CA ASP A 167 22.73 11.00 -10.52
C ASP A 167 22.14 9.97 -11.52
N LEU A 168 21.92 8.75 -11.06
CA LEU A 168 21.30 7.71 -11.89
C LEU A 168 19.87 8.08 -12.29
N LEU A 169 19.09 8.60 -11.33
CA LEU A 169 17.69 9.00 -11.55
C LEU A 169 17.57 10.28 -12.38
N MET A 170 18.54 11.19 -12.31
CA MET A 170 18.61 12.41 -13.15
C MET A 170 19.17 12.15 -14.55
N SER A 171 19.60 10.94 -14.84
CA SER A 171 20.19 10.61 -16.15
C SER A 171 19.12 10.52 -17.24
N SER A 172 19.45 10.92 -18.47
CA SER A 172 18.60 10.72 -19.65
C SER A 172 18.24 9.24 -19.92
N ARG A 173 18.97 8.31 -19.31
CA ARG A 173 18.67 6.87 -19.38
C ARG A 173 17.43 6.51 -18.57
N PHE A 174 17.23 7.15 -17.42
CA PHE A 174 16.03 6.94 -16.63
C PHE A 174 14.78 7.43 -17.39
N ASP A 175 14.86 8.62 -18.00
CA ASP A 175 13.74 9.15 -18.81
C ASP A 175 13.40 8.24 -20.00
N LYS A 176 14.44 7.76 -20.71
CA LYS A 176 14.26 6.80 -21.82
C LYS A 176 13.67 5.48 -21.33
N LEU A 177 14.08 5.00 -20.16
CA LEU A 177 13.55 3.80 -19.55
C LEU A 177 12.05 3.97 -19.23
N ILE A 178 11.66 5.05 -18.57
CA ILE A 178 10.24 5.33 -18.26
C ILE A 178 9.42 5.42 -19.55
N ALA A 179 9.93 6.11 -20.58
CA ALA A 179 9.26 6.22 -21.87
C ALA A 179 9.07 4.83 -22.53
N GLU A 180 10.06 3.94 -22.45
CA GLU A 180 9.95 2.57 -22.97
C GLU A 180 8.95 1.73 -22.16
N LEU A 181 9.02 1.80 -20.82
CA LEU A 181 8.11 1.05 -19.96
C LEU A 181 6.64 1.44 -20.17
N LYS A 182 6.35 2.73 -20.45
CA LYS A 182 4.99 3.21 -20.79
C LYS A 182 4.38 2.54 -22.03
N LYS A 183 5.17 1.95 -22.92
CA LYS A 183 4.68 1.22 -24.09
C LYS A 183 4.20 -0.19 -23.74
N HIS A 184 4.77 -0.80 -22.71
CA HIS A 184 4.54 -2.19 -22.33
C HIS A 184 3.56 -2.37 -21.18
N PHE A 185 3.41 -1.35 -20.33
CA PHE A 185 2.55 -1.40 -19.15
C PHE A 185 1.45 -0.34 -19.23
N ASP A 186 0.27 -0.73 -18.74
CA ASP A 186 -0.89 0.16 -18.65
C ASP A 186 -0.77 1.09 -17.43
N THR A 187 -0.10 0.61 -16.38
CA THR A 187 0.20 1.40 -15.17
C THR A 187 1.57 1.03 -14.61
N ILE A 188 2.34 2.04 -14.21
CA ILE A 188 3.64 1.92 -13.54
C ILE A 188 3.49 2.55 -12.16
N ILE A 189 3.69 1.77 -11.10
CA ILE A 189 3.74 2.24 -9.72
C ILE A 189 5.19 2.37 -9.31
N ILE A 190 5.64 3.56 -8.92
CA ILE A 190 7.00 3.84 -8.48
C ILE A 190 7.01 3.95 -6.95
N ASP A 191 7.66 3.01 -6.26
CA ASP A 191 7.97 3.14 -4.83
C ASP A 191 9.15 4.08 -4.66
N CYS A 192 8.90 5.25 -4.06
CA CYS A 192 9.88 6.33 -3.90
C CYS A 192 10.39 6.42 -2.46
N PRO A 193 11.61 6.91 -2.21
CA PRO A 193 12.08 7.23 -0.86
C PRO A 193 11.26 8.37 -0.23
N PRO A 194 11.37 8.62 1.10
CA PRO A 194 10.65 9.69 1.77
C PRO A 194 11.09 11.09 1.31
N VAL A 195 10.12 11.99 1.13
CA VAL A 195 10.32 13.35 0.59
C VAL A 195 11.24 14.22 1.46
N GLN A 196 11.16 14.08 2.80
CA GLN A 196 11.96 14.94 3.69
C GLN A 196 13.43 14.52 3.77
N LEU A 197 13.73 13.25 3.52
CA LEU A 197 15.08 12.73 3.71
C LEU A 197 15.99 12.94 2.50
N VAL A 198 15.43 12.86 1.28
CA VAL A 198 16.21 12.91 0.04
C VAL A 198 15.50 13.68 -1.08
N SER A 199 16.28 14.14 -2.06
CA SER A 199 15.73 14.84 -3.24
C SER A 199 15.32 13.88 -4.35
N ASP A 200 15.70 12.61 -4.28
CA ASP A 200 15.43 11.56 -5.26
C ASP A 200 13.94 11.50 -5.61
N THR A 201 13.07 11.62 -4.60
CA THR A 201 11.61 11.63 -4.75
C THR A 201 11.09 12.76 -5.63
N LEU A 202 11.71 13.93 -5.60
CA LEU A 202 11.28 15.06 -6.44
C LEU A 202 11.61 14.81 -7.91
N VAL A 203 12.72 14.12 -8.19
CA VAL A 203 13.08 13.71 -9.55
C VAL A 203 12.10 12.64 -10.04
N LEU A 204 11.85 11.62 -9.23
CA LEU A 204 10.89 10.54 -9.53
C LEU A 204 9.46 11.07 -9.73
N GLY A 205 9.03 12.02 -8.88
CA GLY A 205 7.72 12.64 -8.97
C GLY A 205 7.52 13.44 -10.25
N ARG A 206 8.58 14.08 -10.79
CA ARG A 206 8.52 14.76 -12.08
C ARG A 206 8.42 13.83 -13.28
N ALA A 207 8.94 12.60 -13.15
CA ALA A 207 8.78 11.55 -14.16
C ALA A 207 7.41 10.86 -14.08
N ALA A 208 6.71 11.01 -12.96
CA ALA A 208 5.37 10.49 -12.75
C ALA A 208 4.29 11.45 -13.27
N SER A 209 3.13 10.89 -13.63
CA SER A 209 1.94 11.69 -13.99
C SER A 209 1.28 12.27 -12.73
N SER A 210 1.37 11.56 -11.60
CA SER A 210 0.83 11.99 -10.32
C SER A 210 1.52 11.25 -9.15
N MET A 211 1.33 11.77 -7.93
CA MET A 211 1.86 11.18 -6.70
C MET A 211 0.76 10.87 -5.70
N ILE A 212 0.80 9.68 -5.10
CA ILE A 212 0.06 9.33 -3.90
C ILE A 212 0.96 9.62 -2.71
N PHE A 213 0.48 10.42 -1.79
CA PHE A 213 1.19 10.71 -0.55
C PHE A 213 0.69 9.80 0.57
N VAL A 214 1.57 9.00 1.16
CA VAL A 214 1.25 8.13 2.29
C VAL A 214 1.57 8.85 3.58
N ALA A 215 0.60 8.97 4.46
CA ALA A 215 0.77 9.49 5.81
C ALA A 215 0.38 8.41 6.83
N ARG A 216 1.17 8.24 7.88
CA ARG A 216 0.84 7.28 8.95
C ARG A 216 -0.01 7.95 10.01
N SER A 217 -1.18 7.35 10.29
CA SER A 217 -2.08 7.82 11.34
C SER A 217 -1.38 7.82 12.71
N ASP A 218 -1.62 8.89 13.47
CA ASP A 218 -1.12 9.11 14.84
C ASP A 218 0.41 8.90 15.03
N SER A 219 1.18 9.22 13.99
CA SER A 219 2.64 8.99 14.00
C SER A 219 3.41 10.25 13.61
N THR A 220 3.35 10.65 12.34
CA THR A 220 4.16 11.75 11.82
C THR A 220 3.60 13.10 12.27
N PRO A 221 4.43 14.00 12.81
CA PRO A 221 4.00 15.36 13.15
C PRO A 221 3.43 16.09 11.92
N LEU A 222 2.28 16.74 12.09
CA LEU A 222 1.58 17.46 11.02
C LEU A 222 2.48 18.46 10.28
N GLN A 223 3.34 19.16 11.01
CA GLN A 223 4.27 20.11 10.41
C GLN A 223 5.29 19.47 9.46
N VAL A 224 5.72 18.23 9.78
CA VAL A 224 6.63 17.47 8.91
C VAL A 224 5.90 17.06 7.63
N THR A 225 4.66 16.58 7.76
CA THR A 225 3.79 16.23 6.64
C THR A 225 3.53 17.44 5.73
N ARG A 226 3.17 18.59 6.32
CA ARG A 226 2.96 19.83 5.56
C ARG A 226 4.21 20.30 4.82
N ARG A 227 5.39 20.22 5.45
CA ARG A 227 6.66 20.57 4.79
C ARG A 227 6.96 19.63 3.62
N ALA A 228 6.67 18.34 3.76
CA ALA A 228 6.85 17.38 2.68
C ALA A 228 5.94 17.71 1.48
N LEU A 229 4.65 17.93 1.72
CA LEU A 229 3.70 18.33 0.68
C LEU A 229 4.11 19.65 0.01
N HIS A 230 4.52 20.64 0.80
CA HIS A 230 5.00 21.91 0.25
C HIS A 230 6.25 21.75 -0.65
N ARG A 231 7.16 20.82 -0.33
CA ARG A 231 8.31 20.51 -1.22
C ARG A 231 7.85 19.90 -2.54
N ILE A 232 6.85 19.01 -2.49
CA ILE A 232 6.24 18.37 -3.67
C ILE A 232 5.58 19.45 -4.54
N ASP A 233 4.78 20.35 -3.94
CA ASP A 233 4.11 21.45 -4.63
C ASP A 233 5.10 22.40 -5.31
N LYS A 234 6.15 22.81 -4.59
CA LYS A 234 7.23 23.65 -5.15
C LYS A 234 7.95 23.00 -6.33
N ALA A 235 8.03 21.68 -6.36
CA ALA A 235 8.60 20.94 -7.48
C ALA A 235 7.61 20.79 -8.67
N GLY A 236 6.37 21.28 -8.53
CA GLY A 236 5.33 21.19 -9.56
C GLY A 236 4.82 19.77 -9.79
N ILE A 237 4.88 18.91 -8.77
CA ILE A 237 4.46 17.51 -8.86
C ILE A 237 2.98 17.43 -8.46
N PRO A 238 2.09 16.94 -9.35
CA PRO A 238 0.69 16.75 -9.01
C PRO A 238 0.53 15.69 -7.91
N VAL A 239 -0.19 16.02 -6.83
CA VAL A 239 -0.56 15.07 -5.78
C VAL A 239 -2.01 14.65 -5.99
N LEU A 240 -2.23 13.37 -6.29
CA LEU A 240 -3.58 12.80 -6.46
C LEU A 240 -4.38 12.88 -5.15
N GLY A 241 -3.73 12.63 -4.03
CA GLY A 241 -4.31 12.68 -2.70
C GLY A 241 -3.46 11.94 -1.69
N VAL A 242 -4.02 11.76 -0.50
CA VAL A 242 -3.38 11.13 0.65
C VAL A 242 -4.00 9.76 0.93
N ALA A 243 -3.16 8.75 1.12
CA ALA A 243 -3.54 7.47 1.72
C ALA A 243 -3.16 7.49 3.21
N LEU A 244 -4.15 7.54 4.10
CA LEU A 244 -3.95 7.52 5.55
C LEU A 244 -3.71 6.07 6.01
N ASN A 245 -2.45 5.73 6.26
CA ASN A 245 -2.04 4.36 6.57
C ASN A 245 -2.03 4.08 8.07
N ALA A 246 -2.20 2.81 8.44
CA ALA A 246 -2.22 2.29 9.80
C ALA A 246 -3.26 3.01 10.69
N HIS A 247 -4.42 3.32 10.13
CA HIS A 247 -5.51 3.97 10.86
C HIS A 247 -6.19 3.00 11.81
N ASP A 248 -6.35 3.42 13.07
CA ASP A 248 -7.02 2.63 14.12
C ASP A 248 -8.49 3.07 14.22
N PHE A 249 -9.36 2.44 13.41
CA PHE A 249 -10.78 2.75 13.37
C PHE A 249 -11.46 2.58 14.74
N ALA A 250 -11.06 1.60 15.56
CA ALA A 250 -11.65 1.38 16.88
C ALA A 250 -11.28 2.50 17.86
N GLN A 251 -10.07 3.04 17.73
CA GLN A 251 -9.64 4.18 18.52
C GLN A 251 -10.32 5.48 18.03
N ALA A 252 -10.43 5.67 16.73
CA ALA A 252 -11.08 6.83 16.14
C ALA A 252 -12.57 6.92 16.52
N ASP A 253 -13.29 5.81 16.47
CA ASP A 253 -14.69 5.73 16.89
C ASP A 253 -14.85 6.03 18.40
N ARG A 254 -14.03 5.42 19.24
CA ARG A 254 -14.12 5.53 20.69
C ARG A 254 -13.81 6.95 21.22
N PHE A 255 -12.84 7.64 20.64
CA PHE A 255 -12.38 8.94 21.16
C PHE A 255 -12.93 10.14 20.41
N TYR A 256 -13.34 9.98 19.16
CA TYR A 256 -13.74 11.10 18.31
C TYR A 256 -15.16 10.98 17.76
N GLY A 257 -15.88 9.87 18.07
CA GLY A 257 -17.24 9.64 17.58
C GLY A 257 -17.28 9.61 16.04
N GLU A 258 -16.24 9.10 15.43
CA GLU A 258 -16.14 8.96 13.96
C GLU A 258 -17.09 7.84 13.48
N SER A 259 -18.39 7.99 13.79
CA SER A 259 -19.47 7.16 13.22
C SER A 259 -19.76 7.52 11.77
N SER A 260 -18.79 8.15 11.09
CA SER A 260 -18.91 8.45 9.66
C SER A 260 -18.93 7.14 8.88
N GLY A 261 -19.93 6.96 8.03
CA GLY A 261 -20.38 5.75 7.32
C GLY A 261 -19.33 4.87 6.63
N TYR A 262 -18.05 5.25 6.63
CA TYR A 262 -16.95 4.42 6.14
C TYR A 262 -16.50 3.31 7.12
N GLY A 263 -16.58 3.52 8.45
CA GLY A 263 -16.11 2.55 9.44
C GLY A 263 -17.19 1.58 9.93
N HIS A 264 -18.42 2.07 10.13
CA HIS A 264 -19.50 1.29 10.72
C HIS A 264 -20.13 0.29 9.75
N ASP A 265 -20.39 0.69 8.50
CA ASP A 265 -20.95 -0.21 7.49
C ASP A 265 -19.97 -1.32 7.10
N TYR A 266 -18.67 -1.01 7.03
CA TYR A 266 -17.62 -1.99 6.75
C TYR A 266 -17.35 -2.94 7.93
N ALA A 267 -17.31 -2.45 9.18
CA ALA A 267 -17.14 -3.29 10.38
C ALA A 267 -18.35 -4.22 10.59
N TYR A 268 -19.57 -3.77 10.29
CA TYR A 268 -20.77 -4.59 10.39
C TYR A 268 -20.89 -5.63 9.26
N ALA A 269 -20.52 -5.26 8.05
CA ALA A 269 -20.59 -6.19 6.90
C ALA A 269 -19.56 -7.32 6.97
N TYR A 270 -18.36 -7.08 7.50
CA TYR A 270 -17.25 -8.04 7.47
C TYR A 270 -16.78 -8.53 8.84
N GLY A 271 -17.09 -7.84 9.95
CA GLY A 271 -16.69 -8.25 11.31
C GLY A 271 -17.40 -9.52 11.79
N ARG A 272 -18.61 -9.83 11.30
CA ARG A 272 -19.41 -11.00 11.72
C ARG A 272 -18.99 -12.33 11.08
N THR A 273 -18.21 -12.32 10.00
CA THR A 273 -17.71 -13.56 9.36
C THR A 273 -16.54 -14.20 10.10
N GLY A 274 -15.75 -13.42 10.87
CA GLY A 274 -14.61 -13.94 11.65
C GLY A 274 -15.00 -14.62 12.97
N GLU A 275 -16.08 -14.18 13.63
CA GLU A 275 -16.50 -14.73 14.93
C GLU A 275 -17.35 -15.99 14.80
N ARG A 276 -18.09 -16.18 13.70
CA ARG A 276 -18.90 -17.41 13.51
C ARG A 276 -18.07 -18.69 13.32
N ARG A 277 -16.79 -18.61 12.97
CA ARG A 277 -15.91 -19.78 12.87
C ARG A 277 -15.26 -20.21 14.18
N ARG A 278 -15.32 -19.38 15.25
CA ARG A 278 -14.75 -19.73 16.57
C ARG A 278 -15.79 -20.24 17.58
N SER A 279 -17.08 -20.05 17.35
CA SER A 279 -18.15 -20.48 18.29
C SER A 279 -18.84 -21.82 17.94
N SER A 280 -18.43 -22.50 16.86
CA SER A 280 -18.99 -23.81 16.48
C SER A 280 -18.16 -25.03 16.95
N GLY A 281 -17.21 -24.83 17.84
CA GLY A 281 -16.26 -25.85 18.32
C GLY A 281 -16.47 -26.33 19.75
N SER A 282 -17.67 -26.26 20.34
CA SER A 282 -17.95 -26.97 21.60
C SER A 282 -19.45 -27.17 21.80
N ARG A 283 -20.01 -28.18 21.14
CA ARG A 283 -21.20 -28.89 21.60
C ARG A 283 -20.91 -30.38 21.49
N SER A 284 -20.72 -31.01 22.65
CA SER A 284 -20.66 -32.43 22.85
C SER A 284 -21.91 -33.10 22.25
N SER A 285 -21.73 -33.92 21.24
CA SER A 285 -22.75 -34.81 20.74
C SER A 285 -22.85 -36.02 21.68
N SER A 286 -23.92 -36.08 22.48
CA SER A 286 -24.42 -37.30 23.05
C SER A 286 -24.96 -38.19 21.93
N VAL A 287 -24.36 -39.34 21.77
CA VAL A 287 -24.75 -40.40 20.83
C VAL A 287 -26.05 -41.04 21.32
N PRO A 288 -27.12 -41.15 20.52
CA PRO A 288 -28.24 -42.02 20.86
C PRO A 288 -27.88 -43.47 20.51
N THR A 289 -28.03 -44.35 21.51
CA THR A 289 -27.91 -45.80 21.43
C THR A 289 -28.99 -46.37 20.47
N VAL A 290 -28.56 -47.02 19.41
CA VAL A 290 -29.45 -47.75 18.50
C VAL A 290 -29.68 -49.15 19.09
N THR A 291 -30.93 -49.44 19.44
CA THR A 291 -31.42 -50.77 19.84
C THR A 291 -31.46 -51.68 18.60
N GLN A 292 -30.78 -52.84 18.66
CA GLN A 292 -30.85 -53.87 17.67
C GLN A 292 -32.26 -54.50 17.67
N VAL A 293 -32.87 -54.61 16.51
CA VAL A 293 -34.04 -55.47 16.22
C VAL A 293 -33.51 -56.65 15.43
N ALA A 294 -33.84 -57.83 15.96
CA ALA A 294 -33.48 -59.16 15.43
C ALA A 294 -34.22 -59.48 14.11
N PRO A 295 -33.68 -60.35 13.25
CA PRO A 295 -34.30 -60.73 12.00
C PRO A 295 -35.35 -61.84 12.22
N ASP A 296 -36.57 -61.65 11.69
CA ASP A 296 -37.57 -62.66 11.53
C ASP A 296 -37.28 -63.48 10.27
N THR A 297 -37.14 -64.82 10.51
CA THR A 297 -37.18 -65.87 9.52
C THR A 297 -38.65 -66.29 9.27
N GLN A 298 -39.05 -66.35 8.00
CA GLN A 298 -40.03 -67.32 7.46
C GLN A 298 -39.99 -67.27 5.93
N THR A 299 -39.49 -68.31 5.34
CA THR A 299 -40.12 -69.45 4.63
C THR A 299 -41.36 -69.14 3.78
N THR A 300 -41.27 -69.15 2.55
CA THR A 300 -41.74 -70.09 1.49
C THR A 300 -41.36 -69.55 0.13
#